data_75949d032d32d7473e97a816387a49bf
#
_entry.id   75949d032d32d7473e97a816387a49bf
#
_cell.length_a   1.000
_cell.length_b   1.000
_cell.length_c   1.000
_cell.angle_alpha   90.00
_cell.angle_beta   90.00
_cell.angle_gamma   90.00
#
_symmetry.space_group_name_H-M   'P 1'
#
loop_
_entity.id
_entity.type
_entity.pdbx_description
1 polymer ?
#
loop_
_entity_poly.entity_id
_entity_poly.type
_entity_poly.pdbx_seq_one_letter_code
_entity_poly.pdbx_strand_id
1 'polypeptide(L)'
;MNPKTVIKVIGIGGAGGNAIDRMMQCKIKGIELIAANTDSQDLRKIRAHKKLRIGKEGTRGLGAGMNPELGKKAALESREELSQALKGADMVFLAAGLGGGTGGGAIPVVADIAKAQKSLTIAVVTKPFSFEGSWRMRLAERALGELRGKVDTLLVISNDQIVKSTNEETSVISAFWQADEMLRQAVQGISDLITVPGIINVDFADVKNIMQSAGQAVFGVGKAKGENRIENALDAALHSPLLNMSIKGAHGALFNIAGGNDLTLSEVNEAAQKIKEQLASSATIIFGAVYDKSLKRGEVKITVIATGFER
;
A
#
# COMPACT_ATOMS: atom_id res chain seq x y z
N MET A 1 21.62 -19.16 -8.70
CA MET A 1 21.07 -17.99 -7.96
C MET A 1 19.61 -17.85 -8.38
N ASN A 2 18.66 -17.99 -7.47
CA ASN A 2 17.27 -17.70 -7.82
C ASN A 2 17.18 -16.22 -8.22
N PRO A 3 16.51 -15.87 -9.32
CA PRO A 3 16.33 -14.49 -9.72
C PRO A 3 15.59 -13.76 -8.58
N LYS A 4 16.16 -12.66 -8.12
CA LYS A 4 15.56 -11.85 -7.07
C LYS A 4 14.37 -11.11 -7.66
N THR A 5 13.18 -11.25 -7.05
CA THR A 5 11.98 -10.51 -7.44
C THR A 5 12.25 -9.01 -7.46
N VAL A 6 11.97 -8.36 -8.58
CA VAL A 6 12.14 -6.92 -8.76
C VAL A 6 10.84 -6.21 -8.40
N ILE A 7 10.85 -5.51 -7.28
CA ILE A 7 9.70 -4.75 -6.76
C ILE A 7 9.98 -3.25 -6.94
N LYS A 8 9.06 -2.55 -7.58
CA LYS A 8 9.11 -1.09 -7.72
C LYS A 8 7.91 -0.44 -7.07
N VAL A 9 8.12 0.70 -6.44
CA VAL A 9 7.07 1.53 -5.85
C VAL A 9 7.14 2.89 -6.52
N ILE A 10 6.03 3.32 -7.10
CA ILE A 10 5.92 4.65 -7.67
C ILE A 10 4.89 5.47 -6.89
N GLY A 11 5.35 6.52 -6.23
CA GLY A 11 4.49 7.51 -5.55
C GLY A 11 4.14 8.66 -6.50
N ILE A 12 2.85 8.91 -6.68
CA ILE A 12 2.31 9.82 -7.68
C ILE A 12 1.66 11.02 -6.99
N GLY A 13 2.09 12.23 -7.35
CA GLY A 13 1.66 13.48 -6.75
C GLY A 13 2.23 13.72 -5.34
N GLY A 14 1.72 14.73 -4.62
CA GLY A 14 2.25 15.12 -3.31
C GLY A 14 2.22 14.00 -2.26
N ALA A 15 1.03 13.45 -1.97
CA ALA A 15 0.88 12.39 -0.96
C ALA A 15 1.65 11.12 -1.33
N GLY A 16 1.62 10.70 -2.62
CA GLY A 16 2.44 9.58 -3.08
C GLY A 16 3.93 9.83 -2.92
N GLY A 17 4.39 11.04 -3.24
CA GLY A 17 5.77 11.49 -3.03
C GLY A 17 6.17 11.45 -1.55
N ASN A 18 5.33 11.98 -0.65
CA ASN A 18 5.57 11.94 0.79
C ASN A 18 5.70 10.50 1.31
N ALA A 19 4.84 9.59 0.84
CA ALA A 19 4.94 8.17 1.20
C ALA A 19 6.29 7.57 0.75
N ILE A 20 6.77 7.90 -0.47
CA ILE A 20 8.09 7.49 -0.94
C ILE A 20 9.21 8.05 -0.05
N ASP A 21 9.16 9.33 0.33
CA ASP A 21 10.16 9.94 1.20
C ASP A 21 10.25 9.22 2.55
N ARG A 22 9.10 8.82 3.13
CA ARG A 22 9.04 8.02 4.36
C ARG A 22 9.65 6.63 4.18
N MET A 23 9.33 5.96 3.07
CA MET A 23 9.91 4.65 2.74
C MET A 23 11.43 4.73 2.64
N MET A 24 11.96 5.81 2.06
CA MET A 24 13.40 6.08 2.02
C MET A 24 13.99 6.27 3.42
N GLN A 25 13.31 7.02 4.30
CA GLN A 25 13.74 7.22 5.70
C GLN A 25 13.78 5.91 6.48
N CYS A 26 12.78 5.05 6.29
CA CYS A 26 12.70 3.73 6.92
C CYS A 26 13.67 2.70 6.31
N LYS A 27 14.42 3.07 5.26
CA LYS A 27 15.41 2.20 4.61
C LYS A 27 14.85 0.83 4.22
N ILE A 28 13.63 0.81 3.66
CA ILE A 28 13.00 -0.41 3.19
C ILE A 28 13.90 -1.06 2.15
N LYS A 29 14.24 -2.33 2.35
CA LYS A 29 15.19 -3.05 1.50
C LYS A 29 14.47 -3.81 0.38
N GLY A 30 15.18 -4.03 -0.72
CA GLY A 30 14.72 -4.91 -1.80
C GLY A 30 13.72 -4.30 -2.76
N ILE A 31 13.42 -3.00 -2.64
CA ILE A 31 12.49 -2.28 -3.50
C ILE A 31 13.13 -1.03 -4.11
N GLU A 32 12.73 -0.68 -5.33
CA GLU A 32 13.10 0.58 -5.98
C GLU A 32 11.99 1.61 -5.75
N LEU A 33 12.34 2.76 -5.21
CA LEU A 33 11.43 3.84 -4.81
C LEU A 33 11.49 4.98 -5.84
N ILE A 34 10.36 5.27 -6.48
CA ILE A 34 10.23 6.26 -7.56
C ILE A 34 9.21 7.31 -7.14
N ALA A 35 9.52 8.59 -7.27
CA ALA A 35 8.58 9.68 -7.06
C ALA A 35 8.24 10.34 -8.41
N ALA A 36 6.96 10.47 -8.74
CA ALA A 36 6.46 11.12 -9.95
C ALA A 36 5.51 12.27 -9.59
N ASN A 37 5.80 13.48 -10.04
CA ASN A 37 4.98 14.64 -9.75
C ASN A 37 4.99 15.66 -10.90
N THR A 38 3.91 16.43 -11.03
CA THR A 38 3.80 17.59 -11.91
C THR A 38 4.35 18.86 -11.25
N ASP A 39 4.46 18.88 -9.91
CA ASP A 39 5.04 19.97 -9.14
C ASP A 39 6.54 19.75 -8.95
N SER A 40 7.35 20.63 -9.56
CA SER A 40 8.80 20.51 -9.51
C SER A 40 9.40 20.93 -8.16
N GLN A 41 8.74 21.83 -7.42
CA GLN A 41 9.21 22.29 -6.12
C GLN A 41 9.01 21.19 -5.06
N ASP A 42 7.84 20.58 -5.09
CA ASP A 42 7.51 19.47 -4.21
C ASP A 42 8.42 18.27 -4.49
N LEU A 43 8.58 17.91 -5.78
CA LEU A 43 9.44 16.79 -6.18
C LEU A 43 10.92 16.97 -5.76
N ARG A 44 11.42 18.19 -5.69
CA ARG A 44 12.81 18.45 -5.22
C ARG A 44 13.03 18.06 -3.77
N LYS A 45 12.02 18.25 -2.91
CA LYS A 45 12.09 17.98 -1.47
C LYS A 45 12.07 16.49 -1.15
N ILE A 46 11.44 15.66 -2.00
CA ILE A 46 11.28 14.24 -1.79
C ILE A 46 12.59 13.48 -1.98
N ARG A 47 12.90 12.54 -1.10
CA ARG A 47 13.97 11.54 -1.29
C ARG A 47 13.39 10.34 -2.02
N ALA A 48 14.03 9.89 -3.07
CA ALA A 48 13.66 8.72 -3.85
C ALA A 48 14.88 8.20 -4.62
N HIS A 49 14.88 6.93 -5.00
CA HIS A 49 15.93 6.41 -5.89
C HIS A 49 15.83 7.04 -7.29
N LYS A 50 14.61 7.33 -7.75
CA LYS A 50 14.36 8.01 -9.02
C LYS A 50 13.26 9.05 -8.86
N LYS A 51 13.44 10.22 -9.48
CA LYS A 51 12.46 11.30 -9.50
C LYS A 51 12.06 11.60 -10.93
N LEU A 52 10.75 11.64 -11.20
CA LEU A 52 10.18 11.90 -12.53
C LEU A 52 9.29 13.13 -12.46
N ARG A 53 9.68 14.19 -13.16
CA ARG A 53 8.78 15.32 -13.40
C ARG A 53 7.94 15.00 -14.62
N ILE A 54 6.66 14.72 -14.40
CA ILE A 54 5.69 14.41 -15.45
C ILE A 54 4.99 15.69 -15.94
N GLY A 55 4.61 15.72 -17.23
CA GLY A 55 3.88 16.83 -17.83
C GLY A 55 4.71 18.13 -17.92
N LYS A 56 5.93 18.01 -18.42
CA LYS A 56 6.89 19.14 -18.49
C LYS A 56 6.34 20.33 -19.25
N GLU A 57 5.66 20.08 -20.38
CA GLU A 57 5.05 21.11 -21.23
C GLU A 57 3.69 21.58 -20.65
N GLY A 58 2.82 20.62 -20.34
CA GLY A 58 1.45 20.92 -19.94
C GLY A 58 1.35 21.65 -18.59
N THR A 59 2.20 21.32 -17.61
CA THR A 59 2.14 21.89 -16.26
C THR A 59 3.23 22.90 -15.95
N ARG A 60 4.28 22.93 -16.74
CA ARG A 60 5.47 23.79 -16.56
C ARG A 60 6.08 23.69 -15.15
N GLY A 61 5.83 22.58 -14.43
CA GLY A 61 6.33 22.36 -13.08
C GLY A 61 5.51 23.03 -11.96
N LEU A 62 4.33 23.57 -12.26
CA LEU A 62 3.45 24.27 -11.31
C LEU A 62 2.40 23.35 -10.66
N GLY A 63 2.43 22.06 -10.96
CA GLY A 63 1.42 21.12 -10.47
C GLY A 63 0.18 21.05 -11.36
N ALA A 64 -0.77 20.19 -11.01
CA ALA A 64 -2.05 20.02 -11.70
C ALA A 64 -3.24 20.58 -10.91
N GLY A 65 -3.02 21.13 -9.72
CA GLY A 65 -4.07 21.59 -8.84
C GLY A 65 -5.12 20.51 -8.57
N MET A 66 -6.40 20.87 -8.62
CA MET A 66 -7.53 19.94 -8.53
C MET A 66 -8.09 19.57 -9.90
N ASN A 67 -7.23 19.45 -10.92
CA ASN A 67 -7.63 19.10 -12.29
C ASN A 67 -7.06 17.73 -12.70
N PRO A 68 -7.83 16.62 -12.56
CA PRO A 68 -7.38 15.29 -12.93
C PRO A 68 -7.09 15.14 -14.44
N GLU A 69 -7.80 15.87 -15.31
CA GLU A 69 -7.55 15.82 -16.75
C GLU A 69 -6.14 16.36 -17.09
N LEU A 70 -5.70 17.40 -16.37
CA LEU A 70 -4.34 17.91 -16.51
C LEU A 70 -3.31 16.89 -15.99
N GLY A 71 -3.60 16.22 -14.84
CA GLY A 71 -2.75 15.13 -14.31
C GLY A 71 -2.65 13.96 -15.28
N LYS A 72 -3.77 13.56 -15.89
CA LYS A 72 -3.83 12.51 -16.92
C LYS A 72 -3.01 12.87 -18.15
N LYS A 73 -3.18 14.09 -18.68
CA LYS A 73 -2.38 14.59 -19.81
C LYS A 73 -0.88 14.59 -19.49
N ALA A 74 -0.51 15.04 -18.29
CA ALA A 74 0.88 15.04 -17.82
C ALA A 74 1.50 13.62 -17.79
N ALA A 75 0.74 12.62 -17.36
CA ALA A 75 1.21 11.24 -17.38
C ALA A 75 1.31 10.67 -18.79
N LEU A 76 0.38 11.02 -19.68
CA LEU A 76 0.42 10.61 -21.09
C LEU A 76 1.61 11.24 -21.83
N GLU A 77 1.89 12.52 -21.60
CA GLU A 77 3.07 13.22 -22.13
C GLU A 77 4.38 12.54 -21.72
N SER A 78 4.45 12.07 -20.47
CA SER A 78 5.63 11.42 -19.91
C SER A 78 5.56 9.87 -19.95
N ARG A 79 4.73 9.31 -20.83
CA ARG A 79 4.45 7.86 -20.88
C ARG A 79 5.71 7.03 -21.08
N GLU A 80 6.61 7.48 -21.93
CA GLU A 80 7.86 6.75 -22.22
C GLU A 80 8.80 6.74 -21.02
N GLU A 81 8.99 7.91 -20.34
CA GLU A 81 9.79 8.01 -19.13
C GLU A 81 9.24 7.13 -17.99
N LEU A 82 7.91 7.12 -17.83
CA LEU A 82 7.23 6.26 -16.85
C LEU A 82 7.41 4.78 -17.20
N SER A 83 7.24 4.41 -18.47
CA SER A 83 7.43 3.03 -18.94
C SER A 83 8.87 2.56 -18.70
N GLN A 84 9.86 3.38 -19.04
CA GLN A 84 11.26 3.06 -18.80
C GLN A 84 11.58 2.94 -17.30
N ALA A 85 10.94 3.74 -16.45
CA ALA A 85 11.13 3.65 -15.01
C ALA A 85 10.58 2.35 -14.41
N LEU A 86 9.47 1.84 -14.93
CA LEU A 86 8.82 0.61 -14.45
C LEU A 86 9.36 -0.65 -15.11
N LYS A 87 10.19 -0.53 -16.16
CA LYS A 87 10.69 -1.67 -16.94
C LYS A 87 11.37 -2.72 -16.07
N GLY A 88 11.02 -3.99 -16.32
CA GLY A 88 11.60 -5.16 -15.66
C GLY A 88 11.13 -5.40 -14.23
N ALA A 89 10.06 -4.73 -13.79
CA ALA A 89 9.45 -5.01 -12.49
C ALA A 89 8.55 -6.25 -12.58
N ASP A 90 8.71 -7.18 -11.63
CA ASP A 90 7.78 -8.29 -11.41
C ASP A 90 6.52 -7.80 -10.70
N MET A 91 6.68 -6.81 -9.79
CA MET A 91 5.61 -6.20 -9.03
C MET A 91 5.77 -4.67 -9.01
N VAL A 92 4.66 -3.97 -9.19
CA VAL A 92 4.60 -2.50 -9.12
C VAL A 92 3.53 -2.08 -8.12
N PHE A 93 3.96 -1.31 -7.11
CA PHE A 93 3.05 -0.58 -6.23
C PHE A 93 2.84 0.83 -6.77
N LEU A 94 1.60 1.25 -6.87
CA LEU A 94 1.16 2.60 -7.20
C LEU A 94 0.64 3.27 -5.93
N ALA A 95 1.35 4.26 -5.40
CA ALA A 95 0.94 4.97 -4.18
C ALA A 95 0.47 6.38 -4.53
N ALA A 96 -0.74 6.77 -4.12
CA ALA A 96 -1.24 8.12 -4.35
C ALA A 96 -2.31 8.52 -3.33
N GLY A 97 -2.37 9.83 -3.02
CA GLY A 97 -3.56 10.44 -2.43
C GLY A 97 -4.51 10.88 -3.53
N LEU A 98 -5.76 10.44 -3.44
CA LEU A 98 -6.82 10.80 -4.38
C LEU A 98 -7.48 12.13 -4.00
N GLY A 99 -8.20 12.74 -4.95
CA GLY A 99 -8.87 14.03 -4.76
C GLY A 99 -8.07 15.24 -5.21
N GLY A 100 -6.79 15.05 -5.61
CA GLY A 100 -5.98 16.04 -6.32
C GLY A 100 -5.88 15.77 -7.82
N GLY A 101 -5.29 16.72 -8.57
CA GLY A 101 -5.15 16.59 -10.02
C GLY A 101 -4.10 15.57 -10.42
N THR A 102 -2.89 15.63 -9.84
CA THR A 102 -1.78 14.74 -10.22
C THR A 102 -2.05 13.30 -9.81
N GLY A 103 -2.30 13.05 -8.50
CA GLY A 103 -2.53 11.70 -7.99
C GLY A 103 -3.70 11.01 -8.69
N GLY A 104 -4.89 11.65 -8.67
CA GLY A 104 -6.10 11.08 -9.24
C GLY A 104 -6.07 10.92 -10.77
N GLY A 105 -5.44 11.86 -11.49
CA GLY A 105 -5.40 11.84 -12.95
C GLY A 105 -4.30 10.96 -13.54
N ALA A 106 -3.11 10.95 -12.93
CA ALA A 106 -1.98 10.20 -13.47
C ALA A 106 -1.99 8.72 -13.12
N ILE A 107 -2.50 8.34 -11.95
CA ILE A 107 -2.43 6.95 -11.46
C ILE A 107 -3.08 5.93 -12.39
N PRO A 108 -4.25 6.19 -13.04
CA PRO A 108 -4.82 5.24 -13.99
C PRO A 108 -3.92 5.01 -15.22
N VAL A 109 -3.22 6.05 -15.68
CA VAL A 109 -2.29 5.93 -16.81
C VAL A 109 -1.06 5.12 -16.43
N VAL A 110 -0.53 5.34 -15.22
CA VAL A 110 0.63 4.56 -14.71
C VAL A 110 0.24 3.11 -14.49
N ALA A 111 -1.00 2.84 -14.05
CA ALA A 111 -1.54 1.48 -13.94
C ALA A 111 -1.56 0.77 -15.30
N ASP A 112 -2.06 1.42 -16.34
CA ASP A 112 -2.06 0.88 -17.71
C ASP A 112 -0.63 0.55 -18.20
N ILE A 113 0.36 1.40 -17.86
CA ILE A 113 1.77 1.17 -18.20
C ILE A 113 2.32 -0.06 -17.49
N ALA A 114 2.08 -0.20 -16.18
CA ALA A 114 2.54 -1.33 -15.39
C ALA A 114 1.91 -2.66 -15.86
N LYS A 115 0.61 -2.66 -16.12
CA LYS A 115 -0.13 -3.82 -16.66
C LYS A 115 0.38 -4.24 -18.03
N ALA A 116 0.67 -3.27 -18.91
CA ALA A 116 1.23 -3.55 -20.25
C ALA A 116 2.60 -4.26 -20.17
N GLN A 117 3.35 -4.07 -19.09
CA GLN A 117 4.61 -4.76 -18.82
C GLN A 117 4.45 -6.10 -18.10
N LYS A 118 3.21 -6.57 -17.88
CA LYS A 118 2.85 -7.82 -17.21
C LYS A 118 3.31 -7.90 -15.75
N SER A 119 3.57 -6.75 -15.11
CA SER A 119 3.87 -6.67 -13.68
C SER A 119 2.61 -6.91 -12.86
N LEU A 120 2.72 -7.60 -11.73
CA LEU A 120 1.65 -7.62 -10.73
C LEU A 120 1.46 -6.19 -10.21
N THR A 121 0.31 -5.58 -10.50
CA THR A 121 0.05 -4.16 -10.25
C THR A 121 -0.90 -3.96 -9.08
N ILE A 122 -0.40 -3.34 -8.01
CA ILE A 122 -1.14 -3.09 -6.78
C ILE A 122 -1.24 -1.59 -6.56
N ALA A 123 -2.45 -1.06 -6.48
CA ALA A 123 -2.66 0.33 -6.10
C ALA A 123 -2.96 0.42 -4.60
N VAL A 124 -2.26 1.31 -3.92
CA VAL A 124 -2.47 1.68 -2.52
C VAL A 124 -2.78 3.17 -2.50
N VAL A 125 -4.03 3.52 -2.23
CA VAL A 125 -4.50 4.89 -2.37
C VAL A 125 -5.25 5.37 -1.15
N THR A 126 -5.16 6.67 -0.87
CA THR A 126 -5.93 7.29 0.21
C THR A 126 -7.08 8.13 -0.34
N LYS A 127 -8.24 8.07 0.32
CA LYS A 127 -9.32 9.04 0.14
C LYS A 127 -9.05 10.28 1.01
N PRO A 128 -9.41 11.48 0.54
CA PRO A 128 -9.23 12.69 1.33
C PRO A 128 -10.04 12.65 2.63
N PHE A 129 -9.66 13.49 3.59
CA PHE A 129 -10.48 13.75 4.77
C PHE A 129 -11.78 14.44 4.38
N SER A 130 -12.86 14.17 5.11
CA SER A 130 -14.18 14.81 4.88
C SER A 130 -14.11 16.33 4.97
N PHE A 131 -13.26 16.88 5.86
CA PHE A 131 -13.07 18.32 6.00
C PHE A 131 -12.36 18.99 4.80
N GLU A 132 -11.70 18.21 3.91
CA GLU A 132 -11.13 18.74 2.67
C GLU A 132 -12.18 19.10 1.62
N GLY A 133 -13.42 18.72 1.86
CA GLY A 133 -14.60 19.12 1.09
C GLY A 133 -15.08 18.09 0.06
N SER A 134 -16.39 18.19 -0.23
CA SER A 134 -17.10 17.25 -1.10
C SER A 134 -16.57 17.21 -2.55
N TRP A 135 -15.95 18.28 -3.01
CA TRP A 135 -15.37 18.32 -4.36
C TRP A 135 -14.17 17.36 -4.47
N ARG A 136 -13.23 17.40 -3.49
CA ARG A 136 -12.10 16.47 -3.46
C ARG A 136 -12.57 15.03 -3.34
N MET A 137 -13.59 14.78 -2.52
CA MET A 137 -14.15 13.44 -2.38
C MET A 137 -14.74 12.93 -3.71
N ARG A 138 -15.47 13.76 -4.45
CA ARG A 138 -15.99 13.37 -5.78
C ARG A 138 -14.86 13.06 -6.78
N LEU A 139 -13.79 13.85 -6.78
CA LEU A 139 -12.62 13.58 -7.62
C LEU A 139 -11.93 12.25 -7.22
N ALA A 140 -11.86 11.95 -5.93
CA ALA A 140 -11.33 10.70 -5.43
C ALA A 140 -12.16 9.49 -5.88
N GLU A 141 -13.49 9.56 -5.75
CA GLU A 141 -14.40 8.48 -6.18
C GLU A 141 -14.34 8.24 -7.70
N ARG A 142 -14.23 9.31 -8.49
CA ARG A 142 -14.02 9.20 -9.94
C ARG A 142 -12.72 8.48 -10.26
N ALA A 143 -11.60 8.86 -9.61
CA ALA A 143 -10.30 8.22 -9.80
C ALA A 143 -10.32 6.74 -9.38
N LEU A 144 -11.02 6.40 -8.29
CA LEU A 144 -11.24 5.01 -7.86
C LEU A 144 -12.01 4.21 -8.92
N GLY A 145 -13.06 4.80 -9.49
CA GLY A 145 -13.81 4.19 -10.60
C GLY A 145 -12.92 3.88 -11.80
N GLU A 146 -12.02 4.80 -12.16
CA GLU A 146 -11.08 4.64 -13.28
C GLU A 146 -9.97 3.61 -12.97
N LEU A 147 -9.60 3.42 -11.70
CA LEU A 147 -8.60 2.43 -11.28
C LEU A 147 -9.14 1.00 -11.25
N ARG A 148 -10.43 0.83 -10.96
CA ARG A 148 -11.07 -0.49 -10.95
C ARG A 148 -10.91 -1.14 -12.33
N GLY A 149 -10.39 -2.38 -12.34
CA GLY A 149 -10.10 -3.10 -13.58
C GLY A 149 -8.76 -2.77 -14.26
N LYS A 150 -8.05 -1.71 -13.83
CA LYS A 150 -6.71 -1.36 -14.33
C LYS A 150 -5.58 -1.90 -13.47
N VAL A 151 -5.88 -2.32 -12.26
CA VAL A 151 -4.92 -2.92 -11.33
C VAL A 151 -5.35 -4.33 -10.95
N ASP A 152 -4.42 -5.15 -10.51
CA ASP A 152 -4.73 -6.48 -10.00
C ASP A 152 -5.40 -6.40 -8.63
N THR A 153 -4.87 -5.55 -7.77
CA THR A 153 -5.35 -5.35 -6.41
C THR A 153 -5.44 -3.86 -6.10
N LEU A 154 -6.55 -3.45 -5.48
CA LEU A 154 -6.82 -2.08 -5.08
C LEU A 154 -7.04 -2.01 -3.57
N LEU A 155 -6.09 -1.41 -2.87
CA LEU A 155 -6.17 -1.06 -1.45
C LEU A 155 -6.59 0.40 -1.31
N VAL A 156 -7.73 0.64 -0.69
CA VAL A 156 -8.27 1.99 -0.46
C VAL A 156 -8.27 2.28 1.03
N ILE A 157 -7.58 3.31 1.44
CA ILE A 157 -7.49 3.76 2.82
C ILE A 157 -8.30 5.04 2.97
N SER A 158 -9.22 5.10 3.92
CA SER A 158 -9.96 6.33 4.21
C SER A 158 -9.22 7.15 5.26
N ASN A 159 -8.86 8.40 4.93
CA ASN A 159 -8.22 9.29 5.90
C ASN A 159 -9.13 9.57 7.11
N ASP A 160 -10.45 9.51 6.95
CA ASP A 160 -11.38 9.68 8.07
C ASP A 160 -11.27 8.59 9.15
N GLN A 161 -10.74 7.41 8.81
CA GLN A 161 -10.47 6.38 9.82
C GLN A 161 -9.33 6.79 10.77
N ILE A 162 -8.41 7.63 10.28
CA ILE A 162 -7.33 8.20 11.11
C ILE A 162 -7.94 9.07 12.19
N VAL A 163 -8.89 9.94 11.82
CA VAL A 163 -9.56 10.84 12.78
C VAL A 163 -10.24 10.05 13.90
N LYS A 164 -10.85 8.90 13.57
CA LYS A 164 -11.50 8.05 14.58
C LYS A 164 -10.51 7.35 15.54
N SER A 165 -9.27 7.16 15.11
CA SER A 165 -8.22 6.49 15.89
C SER A 165 -7.28 7.47 16.61
N THR A 166 -7.47 8.78 16.45
CA THR A 166 -6.64 9.82 17.04
C THR A 166 -7.37 10.57 18.16
N ASN A 167 -6.61 11.21 19.04
CA ASN A 167 -7.15 12.06 20.08
C ASN A 167 -7.55 13.45 19.53
N GLU A 168 -8.45 14.14 20.20
CA GLU A 168 -8.92 15.49 19.83
C GLU A 168 -7.79 16.53 19.69
N GLU A 169 -6.66 16.32 20.39
CA GLU A 169 -5.47 17.18 20.33
C GLU A 169 -4.56 16.93 19.12
N THR A 170 -4.90 15.98 18.25
CA THR A 170 -4.06 15.63 17.09
C THR A 170 -4.02 16.79 16.09
N SER A 171 -2.84 17.33 15.83
CA SER A 171 -2.67 18.42 14.86
C SER A 171 -2.98 17.95 13.44
N VAL A 172 -3.42 18.88 12.57
CA VAL A 172 -3.67 18.62 11.14
C VAL A 172 -2.42 18.05 10.47
N ILE A 173 -1.23 18.58 10.79
CA ILE A 173 0.05 18.09 10.26
C ILE A 173 0.25 16.63 10.65
N SER A 174 -0.04 16.27 11.91
CA SER A 174 0.06 14.90 12.39
C SER A 174 -0.93 13.95 11.69
N ALA A 175 -2.15 14.42 11.40
CA ALA A 175 -3.14 13.62 10.67
C ALA A 175 -2.69 13.30 9.23
N PHE A 176 -2.20 14.28 8.49
CA PHE A 176 -1.61 14.04 7.16
C PHE A 176 -0.36 13.15 7.23
N TRP A 177 0.48 13.36 8.26
CA TRP A 177 1.62 12.48 8.50
C TRP A 177 1.18 11.02 8.69
N GLN A 178 0.11 10.76 9.41
CA GLN A 178 -0.43 9.42 9.60
C GLN A 178 -0.99 8.83 8.29
N ALA A 179 -1.63 9.65 7.45
CA ALA A 179 -2.11 9.19 6.14
C ALA A 179 -0.97 8.70 5.24
N ASP A 180 0.13 9.46 5.17
CA ASP A 180 1.32 9.05 4.43
C ASP A 180 1.97 7.79 5.04
N GLU A 181 1.96 7.69 6.39
CA GLU A 181 2.48 6.53 7.12
C GLU A 181 1.67 5.26 6.83
N MET A 182 0.35 5.37 6.66
CA MET A 182 -0.50 4.24 6.27
C MET A 182 -0.15 3.72 4.87
N LEU A 183 0.06 4.62 3.89
CA LEU A 183 0.55 4.21 2.56
C LEU A 183 1.88 3.46 2.66
N ARG A 184 2.80 3.96 3.48
CA ARG A 184 4.08 3.31 3.72
C ARG A 184 3.91 1.93 4.34
N GLN A 185 3.10 1.80 5.38
CA GLN A 185 2.88 0.54 6.09
C GLN A 185 2.25 -0.53 5.19
N ALA A 186 1.29 -0.15 4.35
CA ALA A 186 0.66 -1.07 3.42
C ALA A 186 1.66 -1.60 2.39
N VAL A 187 2.45 -0.72 1.77
CA VAL A 187 3.49 -1.12 0.82
C VAL A 187 4.56 -1.97 1.49
N GLN A 188 5.06 -1.55 2.66
CA GLN A 188 6.07 -2.29 3.38
C GLN A 188 5.57 -3.65 3.84
N GLY A 189 4.36 -3.72 4.42
CA GLY A 189 3.81 -4.98 4.91
C GLY A 189 3.69 -6.05 3.84
N ILE A 190 3.34 -5.66 2.61
CA ILE A 190 3.27 -6.57 1.47
C ILE A 190 4.68 -6.92 0.95
N SER A 191 5.55 -5.93 0.81
CA SER A 191 6.91 -6.17 0.30
C SER A 191 7.77 -6.98 1.25
N ASP A 192 7.64 -6.78 2.56
CA ASP A 192 8.38 -7.55 3.58
C ASP A 192 8.10 -9.06 3.49
N LEU A 193 6.88 -9.46 3.12
CA LEU A 193 6.52 -10.86 2.92
C LEU A 193 7.38 -11.57 1.86
N ILE A 194 7.82 -10.81 0.85
CA ILE A 194 8.59 -11.33 -0.29
C ILE A 194 10.09 -11.11 -0.09
N THR A 195 10.48 -10.00 0.55
CA THR A 195 11.88 -9.55 0.58
C THR A 195 12.63 -9.92 1.85
N VAL A 196 11.91 -10.15 2.96
CA VAL A 196 12.52 -10.48 4.25
C VAL A 196 12.55 -12.01 4.43
N PRO A 197 13.73 -12.61 4.55
CA PRO A 197 13.84 -14.05 4.85
C PRO A 197 13.16 -14.36 6.17
N GLY A 198 12.25 -15.30 6.16
CA GLY A 198 11.47 -15.74 7.32
C GLY A 198 11.82 -17.13 7.80
N ILE A 199 11.20 -17.55 8.90
CA ILE A 199 11.19 -18.94 9.38
C ILE A 199 10.30 -19.77 8.44
N ILE A 200 9.17 -19.16 8.04
CA ILE A 200 8.26 -19.66 7.00
C ILE A 200 8.22 -18.59 5.92
N ASN A 201 8.76 -18.91 4.76
CA ASN A 201 8.85 -17.98 3.65
C ASN A 201 7.58 -18.05 2.78
N VAL A 202 7.19 -16.89 2.27
CA VAL A 202 6.14 -16.78 1.26
C VAL A 202 6.81 -16.48 -0.08
N ASP A 203 6.56 -17.32 -1.07
CA ASP A 203 7.09 -17.10 -2.41
C ASP A 203 6.30 -16.01 -3.16
N PHE A 204 6.98 -15.31 -4.09
CA PHE A 204 6.32 -14.32 -4.94
C PHE A 204 5.14 -14.92 -5.72
N ALA A 205 5.24 -16.19 -6.15
CA ALA A 205 4.17 -16.89 -6.84
C ALA A 205 2.90 -17.00 -5.98
N ASP A 206 3.04 -17.24 -4.68
CA ASP A 206 1.93 -17.33 -3.74
C ASP A 206 1.23 -15.97 -3.57
N VAL A 207 2.03 -14.91 -3.37
CA VAL A 207 1.51 -13.53 -3.32
C VAL A 207 0.78 -13.18 -4.60
N LYS A 208 1.35 -13.54 -5.75
CA LYS A 208 0.75 -13.31 -7.05
C LYS A 208 -0.59 -14.03 -7.20
N ASN A 209 -0.69 -15.28 -6.78
CA ASN A 209 -1.94 -16.06 -6.84
C ASN A 209 -3.09 -15.41 -6.06
N ILE A 210 -2.80 -14.84 -4.89
CA ILE A 210 -3.83 -14.18 -4.06
C ILE A 210 -4.17 -12.78 -4.59
N MET A 211 -3.19 -12.06 -5.15
CA MET A 211 -3.36 -10.64 -5.49
C MET A 211 -3.64 -10.39 -6.97
N GLN A 212 -3.39 -11.35 -7.86
CA GLN A 212 -3.65 -11.18 -9.28
C GLN A 212 -5.15 -11.16 -9.57
N SER A 213 -5.62 -10.08 -10.21
CA SER A 213 -7.05 -9.88 -10.54
C SER A 213 -7.99 -9.98 -9.32
N ALA A 214 -7.47 -9.73 -8.11
CA ALA A 214 -8.22 -9.85 -6.86
C ALA A 214 -9.22 -8.70 -6.63
N GLY A 215 -9.10 -7.62 -7.37
CA GLY A 215 -9.97 -6.46 -7.21
C GLY A 215 -9.71 -5.71 -5.91
N GLN A 216 -10.75 -5.48 -5.12
CA GLN A 216 -10.59 -4.79 -3.83
C GLN A 216 -9.95 -5.70 -2.80
N ALA A 217 -8.98 -5.15 -2.07
CA ALA A 217 -8.36 -5.81 -0.94
C ALA A 217 -8.40 -4.91 0.31
N VAL A 218 -8.25 -5.53 1.46
CA VAL A 218 -8.07 -4.85 2.74
C VAL A 218 -6.74 -5.25 3.35
N PHE A 219 -6.20 -4.35 4.16
CA PHE A 219 -4.90 -4.49 4.79
C PHE A 219 -4.99 -4.04 6.25
N GLY A 220 -4.53 -4.88 7.16
CA GLY A 220 -4.48 -4.58 8.58
C GLY A 220 -3.13 -4.92 9.19
N VAL A 221 -2.70 -4.12 10.16
CA VAL A 221 -1.50 -4.36 10.95
C VAL A 221 -1.82 -4.14 12.41
N GLY A 222 -1.44 -5.10 13.24
CA GLY A 222 -1.51 -4.99 14.70
C GLY A 222 -0.19 -5.35 15.35
N LYS A 223 0.09 -4.72 16.48
CA LYS A 223 1.24 -5.01 17.35
C LYS A 223 0.77 -5.19 18.77
N ALA A 224 1.33 -6.16 19.47
CA ALA A 224 1.08 -6.35 20.88
C ALA A 224 2.31 -6.93 21.60
N LYS A 225 2.29 -6.89 22.93
CA LYS A 225 3.33 -7.40 23.79
C LYS A 225 2.74 -8.05 25.05
N GLY A 226 3.52 -8.94 25.66
CA GLY A 226 3.16 -9.58 26.93
C GLY A 226 2.27 -10.81 26.75
N GLU A 227 1.46 -11.11 27.74
CA GLU A 227 0.51 -12.20 27.72
C GLU A 227 -0.58 -11.97 26.68
N ASN A 228 -1.05 -13.02 26.01
CA ASN A 228 -2.07 -12.97 24.95
C ASN A 228 -1.68 -12.05 23.78
N ARG A 229 -0.36 -11.89 23.55
CA ARG A 229 0.14 -10.98 22.50
C ARG A 229 -0.36 -11.31 21.11
N ILE A 230 -0.61 -12.57 20.80
CA ILE A 230 -1.16 -13.01 19.50
C ILE A 230 -2.60 -12.54 19.33
N GLU A 231 -3.44 -12.80 20.31
CA GLU A 231 -4.84 -12.38 20.28
C GLU A 231 -4.97 -10.86 20.19
N ASN A 232 -4.23 -10.15 21.04
CA ASN A 232 -4.21 -8.69 21.06
C ASN A 232 -3.66 -8.08 19.75
N ALA A 233 -2.60 -8.68 19.16
CA ALA A 233 -2.06 -8.22 17.89
C ALA A 233 -3.01 -8.50 16.72
N LEU A 234 -3.68 -9.65 16.74
CA LEU A 234 -4.67 -10.00 15.73
C LEU A 234 -5.89 -9.08 15.82
N ASP A 235 -6.40 -8.86 17.03
CA ASP A 235 -7.51 -7.93 17.24
C ASP A 235 -7.16 -6.52 16.77
N ALA A 236 -5.98 -6.02 17.12
CA ALA A 236 -5.47 -4.75 16.63
C ALA A 236 -5.30 -4.71 15.10
N ALA A 237 -4.94 -5.84 14.45
CA ALA A 237 -4.85 -5.92 13.00
C ALA A 237 -6.23 -5.89 12.36
N LEU A 238 -7.21 -6.61 12.92
CA LEU A 238 -8.58 -6.70 12.42
C LEU A 238 -9.40 -5.42 12.66
N HIS A 239 -9.01 -4.60 13.62
CA HIS A 239 -9.59 -3.29 13.92
C HIS A 239 -8.68 -2.13 13.50
N SER A 240 -7.65 -2.43 12.71
CA SER A 240 -6.72 -1.41 12.19
C SER A 240 -7.47 -0.34 11.39
N PRO A 241 -7.13 0.95 11.54
CA PRO A 241 -7.69 2.02 10.71
C PRO A 241 -7.36 1.87 9.22
N LEU A 242 -6.44 0.98 8.87
CA LEU A 242 -6.15 0.57 7.49
C LEU A 242 -7.24 -0.36 6.91
N LEU A 243 -7.99 -1.04 7.76
CA LEU A 243 -9.14 -1.87 7.39
C LEU A 243 -10.40 -0.98 7.30
N ASN A 244 -10.87 -0.75 6.09
CA ASN A 244 -12.11 -0.02 5.84
C ASN A 244 -13.35 -0.91 5.79
N MET A 245 -13.15 -2.23 5.88
CA MET A 245 -14.22 -3.25 5.91
C MET A 245 -13.72 -4.52 6.61
N SER A 246 -14.65 -5.37 7.06
CA SER A 246 -14.33 -6.68 7.67
C SER A 246 -13.66 -7.62 6.67
N ILE A 247 -12.77 -8.51 7.16
CA ILE A 247 -12.19 -9.60 6.36
C ILE A 247 -13.15 -10.78 6.21
N LYS A 248 -14.30 -10.73 6.88
CA LYS A 248 -15.27 -11.83 6.92
C LYS A 248 -15.77 -12.16 5.52
N GLY A 249 -15.67 -13.45 5.17
CA GLY A 249 -16.11 -13.93 3.86
C GLY A 249 -15.12 -13.70 2.72
N ALA A 250 -13.92 -13.19 2.98
CA ALA A 250 -12.88 -13.10 1.96
C ALA A 250 -12.45 -14.49 1.46
N HIS A 251 -12.17 -14.62 0.16
CA HIS A 251 -11.78 -15.88 -0.48
C HIS A 251 -10.27 -16.06 -0.60
N GLY A 252 -9.51 -15.01 -0.36
CA GLY A 252 -8.05 -15.05 -0.30
C GLY A 252 -7.54 -14.29 0.92
N ALA A 253 -6.61 -14.88 1.65
CA ALA A 253 -5.94 -14.19 2.74
C ALA A 253 -4.43 -14.50 2.73
N LEU A 254 -3.67 -13.47 3.01
CA LEU A 254 -2.25 -13.56 3.24
C LEU A 254 -1.96 -12.89 4.57
N PHE A 255 -1.34 -13.62 5.49
CA PHE A 255 -0.96 -13.05 6.77
C PHE A 255 0.48 -13.37 7.13
N ASN A 256 1.08 -12.48 7.88
CA ASN A 256 2.45 -12.63 8.37
C ASN A 256 2.51 -12.35 9.85
N ILE A 257 3.24 -13.20 10.56
CA ILE A 257 3.53 -13.03 11.96
C ILE A 257 5.02 -12.72 12.08
N ALA A 258 5.34 -11.54 12.60
CA ALA A 258 6.70 -11.17 12.92
C ALA A 258 6.87 -11.14 14.42
N GLY A 259 7.92 -11.79 14.91
CA GLY A 259 8.26 -11.84 16.33
C GLY A 259 9.75 -11.88 16.56
N GLY A 260 10.16 -11.81 17.82
CA GLY A 260 11.52 -12.06 18.25
C GLY A 260 11.86 -13.56 18.23
N ASN A 261 12.99 -13.92 18.79
CA ASN A 261 13.44 -15.33 18.95
C ASN A 261 12.59 -16.13 19.97
N ASP A 262 11.63 -15.49 20.59
CA ASP A 262 10.70 -16.04 21.57
C ASP A 262 9.30 -16.38 20.96
N LEU A 263 9.12 -16.23 19.64
CA LEU A 263 7.90 -16.64 18.94
C LEU A 263 7.81 -18.16 18.91
N THR A 264 6.70 -18.71 19.40
CA THR A 264 6.49 -20.16 19.53
C THR A 264 5.61 -20.71 18.40
N LEU A 265 5.72 -22.01 18.12
CA LEU A 265 4.88 -22.71 17.17
C LEU A 265 3.38 -22.67 17.58
N SER A 266 3.10 -22.75 18.88
CA SER A 266 1.75 -22.64 19.41
C SER A 266 1.10 -21.30 19.07
N GLU A 267 1.83 -20.21 19.22
CA GLU A 267 1.37 -18.86 18.88
C GLU A 267 1.09 -18.69 17.38
N VAL A 268 1.94 -19.26 16.52
CA VAL A 268 1.73 -19.25 15.07
C VAL A 268 0.43 -20.01 14.70
N ASN A 269 0.23 -21.20 15.32
CA ASN A 269 -0.97 -21.99 15.09
C ASN A 269 -2.24 -21.30 15.59
N GLU A 270 -2.19 -20.66 16.76
CA GLU A 270 -3.32 -19.89 17.31
C GLU A 270 -3.74 -18.77 16.36
N ALA A 271 -2.79 -17.97 15.86
CA ALA A 271 -3.08 -16.91 14.90
C ALA A 271 -3.71 -17.47 13.62
N ALA A 272 -3.17 -18.57 13.08
CA ALA A 272 -3.68 -19.21 11.87
C ALA A 272 -5.13 -19.68 12.04
N GLN A 273 -5.46 -20.30 13.17
CA GLN A 273 -6.83 -20.75 13.46
C GLN A 273 -7.80 -19.58 13.56
N LYS A 274 -7.48 -18.54 14.34
CA LYS A 274 -8.35 -17.36 14.50
C LYS A 274 -8.60 -16.61 13.19
N ILE A 275 -7.59 -16.51 12.31
CA ILE A 275 -7.77 -15.90 10.98
C ILE A 275 -8.66 -16.77 10.10
N LYS A 276 -8.45 -18.11 10.11
CA LYS A 276 -9.24 -19.04 9.32
C LYS A 276 -10.74 -18.98 9.65
N GLU A 277 -11.09 -18.79 10.91
CA GLU A 277 -12.49 -18.67 11.38
C GLU A 277 -13.21 -17.42 10.83
N GLN A 278 -12.47 -16.39 10.42
CA GLN A 278 -13.03 -15.15 9.86
C GLN A 278 -13.25 -15.20 8.35
N LEU A 279 -12.65 -16.15 7.66
CA LEU A 279 -12.65 -16.25 6.20
C LEU A 279 -13.74 -17.18 5.68
N ALA A 280 -13.97 -17.15 4.37
CA ALA A 280 -14.82 -18.13 3.71
C ALA A 280 -14.24 -19.54 3.89
N SER A 281 -15.09 -20.58 4.00
CA SER A 281 -14.64 -21.97 4.17
C SER A 281 -13.75 -22.47 3.03
N SER A 282 -13.91 -21.89 1.83
CA SER A 282 -13.12 -22.19 0.63
C SER A 282 -11.93 -21.25 0.43
N ALA A 283 -11.62 -20.37 1.41
CA ALA A 283 -10.57 -19.37 1.25
C ALA A 283 -9.20 -20.01 1.11
N THR A 284 -8.42 -19.49 0.16
CA THR A 284 -6.99 -19.78 0.05
C THR A 284 -6.22 -18.92 1.06
N ILE A 285 -5.51 -19.59 1.97
CA ILE A 285 -4.75 -18.92 3.03
C ILE A 285 -3.26 -19.16 2.81
N ILE A 286 -2.49 -18.10 2.74
CA ILE A 286 -1.03 -18.12 2.69
C ILE A 286 -0.52 -17.42 3.95
N PHE A 287 0.42 -18.04 4.64
CA PHE A 287 1.01 -17.42 5.82
C PHE A 287 2.54 -17.46 5.82
N GLY A 288 3.13 -16.44 6.42
CA GLY A 288 4.55 -16.34 6.68
C GLY A 288 4.83 -16.13 8.17
N ALA A 289 6.02 -16.55 8.59
CA ALA A 289 6.53 -16.25 9.93
C ALA A 289 7.95 -15.68 9.79
N VAL A 290 8.19 -14.50 10.32
CA VAL A 290 9.44 -13.76 10.13
C VAL A 290 10.07 -13.44 11.49
N TYR A 291 11.39 -13.62 11.58
CA TYR A 291 12.16 -13.09 12.67
C TYR A 291 12.49 -11.61 12.44
N ASP A 292 11.89 -10.72 13.23
CA ASP A 292 12.09 -9.28 13.14
C ASP A 292 12.96 -8.77 14.32
N LYS A 293 14.22 -8.46 14.03
CA LYS A 293 15.18 -7.93 15.02
C LYS A 293 14.78 -6.57 15.61
N SER A 294 13.87 -5.85 14.99
CA SER A 294 13.38 -4.57 15.48
C SER A 294 12.35 -4.71 16.60
N LEU A 295 11.74 -5.89 16.73
CA LEU A 295 10.80 -6.20 17.79
C LEU A 295 11.55 -6.60 19.06
N LYS A 296 11.10 -6.05 20.17
CA LYS A 296 11.64 -6.40 21.49
C LYS A 296 11.13 -7.77 21.90
N ARG A 297 11.84 -8.39 22.85
CA ARG A 297 11.36 -9.63 23.48
C ARG A 297 9.95 -9.45 24.02
N GLY A 298 9.06 -10.37 23.73
CA GLY A 298 7.66 -10.31 24.11
C GLY A 298 6.77 -9.53 23.16
N GLU A 299 7.32 -8.91 22.10
CA GLU A 299 6.53 -8.18 21.09
C GLU A 299 6.26 -9.06 19.87
N VAL A 300 5.07 -8.91 19.30
CA VAL A 300 4.68 -9.50 18.01
C VAL A 300 4.00 -8.46 17.13
N LYS A 301 4.12 -8.64 15.81
CA LYS A 301 3.41 -7.87 14.80
C LYS A 301 2.70 -8.83 13.86
N ILE A 302 1.41 -8.66 13.68
CA ILE A 302 0.60 -9.41 12.72
C ILE A 302 0.18 -8.47 11.59
N THR A 303 0.41 -8.92 10.36
CA THR A 303 -0.04 -8.24 9.14
C THR A 303 -1.03 -9.16 8.44
N VAL A 304 -2.20 -8.63 8.09
CA VAL A 304 -3.27 -9.37 7.40
C VAL A 304 -3.63 -8.64 6.11
N ILE A 305 -3.73 -9.38 5.03
CA ILE A 305 -4.25 -8.91 3.74
C ILE A 305 -5.37 -9.86 3.36
N ALA A 306 -6.54 -9.33 3.06
CA ALA A 306 -7.67 -10.14 2.60
C ALA A 306 -8.19 -9.62 1.25
N THR A 307 -8.56 -10.55 0.38
CA THR A 307 -8.95 -10.31 -1.01
C THR A 307 -10.13 -11.19 -1.40
N GLY A 308 -10.69 -10.96 -2.59
CA GLY A 308 -11.72 -11.84 -3.13
C GLY A 308 -13.05 -11.71 -2.38
N PHE A 309 -13.44 -10.48 -2.04
CA PHE A 309 -14.77 -10.21 -1.49
C PHE A 309 -15.83 -10.39 -2.58
N GLU A 310 -16.96 -11.03 -2.24
CA GLU A 310 -18.12 -11.11 -3.13
C GLU A 310 -18.57 -9.69 -3.51
N ARG A 311 -18.87 -9.51 -4.78
CA ARG A 311 -19.30 -8.22 -5.35
C ARG A 311 -20.76 -7.93 -5.08
#